data_7bc2c0e41cbb7d4d44a38ee2a7e320a6
#
_entry.id   7bc2c0e41cbb7d4d44a38ee2a7e320a6
#
_cell.length_a   1.000
_cell.length_b   1.000
_cell.length_c   1.000
_cell.angle_alpha   90.00
_cell.angle_beta   90.00
_cell.angle_gamma   90.00
#
_symmetry.space_group_name_H-M   'P 1'
#
loop_
_entity.id
_entity.type
_entity.pdbx_description
1 polymer ?
#
loop_
_entity_poly.entity_id
_entity_poly.type
_entity_poly.pdbx_seq_one_letter_code
_entity_poly.pdbx_strand_id
1 'polypeptide(L)'
;MTDQQLLSGYVDVWWQAINDFTDLLEELGPEDWSAPTDLPGWDVKAVASHIAHLEGILAGNPEETAEIGDPEHVTGPMGLYTEIGVVNRRDADPDAIINEIRAAATARHTALVADPPTDGDARPERIFGGVPWSWRTLLRNRPLDVWMHEQDVRRATDRPGGLDSPAARHTAEYLAESLGYVLAKRVGAPAGTTAVLEMEGSASFAFAVTDAGRGERLPDAPDAPDVCLRMDREAFIRLAGGRCEPEPGTLLVDGDETLGKSILDALATTP
;
A
#
# COMPACT_ATOMS: atom_id res chain seq x y z
N MET A 1 -5.77 2.60 23.96
CA MET A 1 -4.44 2.63 23.32
C MET A 1 -4.06 4.09 23.13
N THR A 2 -2.85 4.49 23.53
CA THR A 2 -2.35 5.87 23.31
C THR A 2 -1.87 6.00 21.87
N ASP A 3 -1.73 7.26 21.37
CA ASP A 3 -1.14 7.52 20.06
C ASP A 3 0.26 6.92 19.93
N GLN A 4 1.10 7.11 20.95
CA GLN A 4 2.44 6.52 20.94
C GLN A 4 2.42 4.99 20.79
N GLN A 5 1.52 4.28 21.49
CA GLN A 5 1.40 2.83 21.36
C GLN A 5 0.94 2.42 19.96
N LEU A 6 0.00 3.17 19.37
CA LEU A 6 -0.48 2.93 18.03
C LEU A 6 0.62 3.14 16.99
N LEU A 7 1.34 4.26 17.09
CA LEU A 7 2.42 4.62 16.17
C LEU A 7 3.61 3.66 16.27
N SER A 8 3.98 3.24 17.49
CA SER A 8 5.00 2.20 17.69
C SER A 8 4.59 0.87 17.04
N GLY A 9 3.31 0.48 17.13
CA GLY A 9 2.81 -0.71 16.44
C GLY A 9 2.96 -0.64 14.91
N TYR A 10 2.77 0.55 14.31
CA TYR A 10 3.04 0.72 12.87
C TYR A 10 4.54 0.62 12.53
N VAL A 11 5.41 1.12 13.42
CA VAL A 11 6.86 0.99 13.27
C VAL A 11 7.28 -0.48 13.31
N ASP A 12 6.73 -1.26 14.23
CA ASP A 12 7.03 -2.70 14.34
C ASP A 12 6.61 -3.46 13.08
N VAL A 13 5.42 -3.17 12.54
CA VAL A 13 4.91 -3.79 11.30
C VAL A 13 5.76 -3.38 10.09
N TRP A 14 6.13 -2.10 9.98
CA TRP A 14 7.02 -1.62 8.91
C TRP A 14 8.41 -2.25 9.02
N TRP A 15 8.96 -2.36 10.23
CA TRP A 15 10.28 -2.96 10.43
C TRP A 15 10.32 -4.43 9.99
N GLN A 16 9.27 -5.19 10.29
CA GLN A 16 9.16 -6.55 9.79
C GLN A 16 9.03 -6.57 8.26
N ALA A 17 8.12 -5.76 7.68
CA ALA A 17 7.91 -5.73 6.24
C ALA A 17 9.18 -5.40 5.45
N ILE A 18 9.99 -4.43 5.91
CA ILE A 18 11.21 -4.03 5.21
C ILE A 18 12.32 -5.12 5.30
N ASN A 19 12.36 -5.87 6.40
CA ASN A 19 13.28 -7.02 6.51
C ASN A 19 12.80 -8.15 5.59
N ASP A 20 11.52 -8.52 5.62
CA ASP A 20 10.96 -9.56 4.75
C ASP A 20 11.20 -9.22 3.26
N PHE A 21 11.04 -7.94 2.89
CA PHE A 21 11.32 -7.45 1.54
C PHE A 21 12.79 -7.57 1.16
N THR A 22 13.71 -7.12 2.02
CA THR A 22 15.14 -7.22 1.73
C THR A 22 15.66 -8.66 1.71
N ASP A 23 15.11 -9.53 2.55
CA ASP A 23 15.43 -10.96 2.55
C ASP A 23 14.95 -11.61 1.23
N LEU A 24 13.76 -11.25 0.74
CA LEU A 24 13.29 -11.67 -0.60
C LEU A 24 14.25 -11.22 -1.71
N LEU A 25 14.68 -9.95 -1.68
CA LEU A 25 15.61 -9.43 -2.70
C LEU A 25 16.96 -10.16 -2.71
N GLU A 26 17.45 -10.64 -1.57
CA GLU A 26 18.68 -11.45 -1.48
C GLU A 26 18.57 -12.85 -2.09
N GLU A 27 17.34 -13.38 -2.19
CA GLU A 27 17.07 -14.68 -2.80
C GLU A 27 17.03 -14.62 -4.34
N LEU A 28 17.01 -13.41 -4.92
CA LEU A 28 16.83 -13.22 -6.36
C LEU A 28 18.09 -13.53 -7.15
N GLY A 29 17.92 -14.23 -8.26
CA GLY A 29 18.95 -14.40 -9.27
C GLY A 29 19.11 -13.15 -10.15
N PRO A 30 20.24 -13.03 -10.89
CA PRO A 30 20.51 -11.85 -11.72
C PRO A 30 19.40 -11.53 -12.75
N GLU A 31 18.72 -12.57 -13.27
CA GLU A 31 17.64 -12.42 -14.28
C GLU A 31 16.33 -11.91 -13.66
N ASP A 32 16.09 -12.22 -12.38
CA ASP A 32 14.88 -11.79 -11.68
C ASP A 32 14.79 -10.26 -11.57
N TRP A 33 15.91 -9.58 -11.47
CA TRP A 33 15.97 -8.12 -11.31
C TRP A 33 15.41 -7.32 -12.49
N SER A 34 15.37 -7.94 -13.68
CA SER A 34 14.77 -7.36 -14.88
C SER A 34 13.37 -7.90 -15.19
N ALA A 35 12.80 -8.74 -14.32
CA ALA A 35 11.46 -9.27 -14.50
C ALA A 35 10.43 -8.12 -14.39
N PRO A 36 9.52 -8.00 -15.38
CA PRO A 36 8.48 -6.98 -15.34
C PRO A 36 7.49 -7.28 -14.20
N THR A 37 7.05 -6.23 -13.51
CA THR A 37 6.05 -6.34 -12.44
C THR A 37 4.63 -5.97 -12.94
N ASP A 38 3.64 -6.04 -12.06
CA ASP A 38 2.28 -5.58 -12.34
C ASP A 38 2.20 -4.04 -12.46
N LEU A 39 3.28 -3.33 -12.15
CA LEU A 39 3.37 -1.87 -12.28
C LEU A 39 3.88 -1.51 -13.68
N PRO A 40 3.08 -0.82 -14.51
CA PRO A 40 3.53 -0.42 -15.83
C PRO A 40 4.86 0.34 -15.80
N GLY A 41 5.82 -0.10 -16.60
CA GLY A 41 7.14 0.52 -16.73
C GLY A 41 8.14 0.20 -15.62
N TRP A 42 7.75 -0.55 -14.59
CA TRP A 42 8.63 -0.95 -13.48
C TRP A 42 8.93 -2.45 -13.50
N ASP A 43 10.20 -2.78 -13.50
CA ASP A 43 10.72 -4.11 -13.20
C ASP A 43 11.04 -4.24 -11.70
N VAL A 44 11.52 -5.39 -11.27
CA VAL A 44 11.91 -5.65 -9.87
C VAL A 44 12.95 -4.65 -9.39
N LYS A 45 13.91 -4.27 -10.25
CA LYS A 45 14.94 -3.28 -9.89
C LYS A 45 14.33 -1.90 -9.65
N ALA A 46 13.38 -1.49 -10.46
CA ALA A 46 12.66 -0.23 -10.28
C ALA A 46 11.91 -0.19 -8.95
N VAL A 47 11.22 -1.28 -8.60
CA VAL A 47 10.53 -1.44 -7.32
C VAL A 47 11.50 -1.31 -6.14
N ALA A 48 12.62 -2.04 -6.15
CA ALA A 48 13.63 -1.95 -5.09
C ALA A 48 14.25 -0.54 -5.00
N SER A 49 14.48 0.11 -6.15
CA SER A 49 15.01 1.48 -6.24
C SER A 49 14.08 2.53 -5.66
N HIS A 50 12.77 2.37 -5.89
CA HIS A 50 11.73 3.19 -5.28
C HIS A 50 11.75 3.09 -3.75
N ILE A 51 11.80 1.88 -3.20
CA ILE A 51 11.87 1.65 -1.76
C ILE A 51 13.17 2.24 -1.18
N ALA A 52 14.32 2.04 -1.83
CA ALA A 52 15.59 2.63 -1.40
C ALA A 52 15.52 4.16 -1.33
N HIS A 53 14.94 4.81 -2.34
CA HIS A 53 14.75 6.25 -2.39
C HIS A 53 13.91 6.76 -1.21
N LEU A 54 12.69 6.25 -1.05
CA LEU A 54 11.80 6.74 -0.01
C LEU A 54 12.33 6.48 1.41
N GLU A 55 12.86 5.29 1.67
CA GLU A 55 13.45 4.97 2.98
C GLU A 55 14.70 5.81 3.25
N GLY A 56 15.51 6.10 2.22
CA GLY A 56 16.65 6.99 2.32
C GLY A 56 16.27 8.40 2.76
N ILE A 57 15.28 9.01 2.11
CA ILE A 57 14.75 10.34 2.49
C ILE A 57 14.25 10.33 3.94
N LEU A 58 13.47 9.31 4.31
CA LEU A 58 12.92 9.19 5.66
C LEU A 58 14.00 8.92 6.73
N ALA A 59 15.11 8.32 6.36
CA ALA A 59 16.29 8.14 7.22
C ALA A 59 17.13 9.41 7.36
N GLY A 60 16.88 10.43 6.54
CA GLY A 60 17.56 11.72 6.61
C GLY A 60 18.52 12.01 5.46
N ASN A 61 18.55 11.19 4.42
CA ASN A 61 19.27 11.53 3.21
C ASN A 61 18.68 12.80 2.56
N PRO A 62 19.48 13.57 1.83
CA PRO A 62 18.99 14.72 1.09
C PRO A 62 18.00 14.29 0.00
N GLU A 63 17.07 15.18 -0.37
CA GLU A 63 16.21 14.99 -1.53
C GLU A 63 17.04 14.78 -2.80
N GLU A 64 16.61 13.82 -3.60
CA GLU A 64 17.25 13.49 -4.86
C GLU A 64 16.61 14.25 -6.03
N THR A 65 17.32 14.32 -7.14
CA THR A 65 16.81 14.87 -8.40
C THR A 65 17.26 14.00 -9.58
N ALA A 66 16.43 13.93 -10.62
CA ALA A 66 16.75 13.22 -11.86
C ALA A 66 16.07 13.90 -13.06
N GLU A 67 16.63 13.71 -14.24
CA GLU A 67 15.96 14.02 -15.50
C GLU A 67 15.14 12.79 -15.94
N ILE A 68 13.82 12.84 -15.75
CA ILE A 68 12.94 11.69 -15.95
C ILE A 68 12.48 11.56 -17.41
N GLY A 69 12.35 12.68 -18.11
CA GLY A 69 11.73 12.70 -19.43
C GLY A 69 10.20 12.65 -19.36
N ASP A 70 9.57 11.94 -20.29
CA ASP A 70 8.10 11.83 -20.39
C ASP A 70 7.69 10.37 -20.63
N PRO A 71 7.94 9.45 -19.67
CA PRO A 71 7.54 8.05 -19.78
C PRO A 71 6.02 7.90 -19.59
N GLU A 72 5.38 7.09 -20.44
CA GLU A 72 3.91 6.94 -20.47
C GLU A 72 3.29 6.48 -19.15
N HIS A 73 4.04 5.71 -18.34
CA HIS A 73 3.56 5.19 -17.06
C HIS A 73 3.59 6.22 -15.93
N VAL A 74 4.32 7.32 -16.09
CA VAL A 74 4.44 8.35 -15.05
C VAL A 74 3.29 9.34 -15.15
N THR A 75 2.43 9.32 -14.16
CA THR A 75 1.25 10.21 -14.09
C THR A 75 1.31 11.08 -12.84
N GLY A 76 1.17 12.39 -13.05
CA GLY A 76 1.09 13.36 -11.97
C GLY A 76 2.39 13.59 -11.18
N PRO A 77 2.36 14.52 -10.20
CA PRO A 77 3.56 14.94 -9.46
C PRO A 77 4.18 13.84 -8.60
N MET A 78 3.35 12.96 -8.02
CA MET A 78 3.87 11.87 -7.17
C MET A 78 4.56 10.81 -8.03
N GLY A 79 3.99 10.44 -9.20
CA GLY A 79 4.66 9.53 -10.12
C GLY A 79 6.01 10.07 -10.59
N LEU A 80 6.11 11.37 -10.89
CA LEU A 80 7.40 12.02 -11.19
C LEU A 80 8.37 11.91 -10.01
N TYR A 81 7.89 12.12 -8.79
CA TYR A 81 8.74 12.05 -7.61
C TYR A 81 9.27 10.63 -7.35
N THR A 82 8.42 9.63 -7.43
CA THR A 82 8.83 8.23 -7.21
C THR A 82 9.78 7.72 -8.29
N GLU A 83 9.65 8.20 -9.54
CA GLU A 83 10.53 7.84 -10.64
C GLU A 83 11.96 8.37 -10.47
N ILE A 84 12.19 9.43 -9.69
CA ILE A 84 13.54 9.93 -9.39
C ILE A 84 14.43 8.82 -8.83
N GLY A 85 13.94 8.06 -7.85
CA GLY A 85 14.68 6.96 -7.25
C GLY A 85 15.01 5.85 -8.24
N VAL A 86 14.09 5.55 -9.14
CA VAL A 86 14.26 4.54 -10.21
C VAL A 86 15.34 4.96 -11.20
N VAL A 87 15.27 6.20 -11.71
CA VAL A 87 16.24 6.72 -12.66
C VAL A 87 17.65 6.76 -12.06
N ASN A 88 17.78 7.21 -10.81
CA ASN A 88 19.09 7.34 -10.17
C ASN A 88 19.77 5.98 -9.88
N ARG A 89 19.00 4.89 -9.79
CA ARG A 89 19.54 3.55 -9.49
C ARG A 89 19.50 2.59 -10.68
N ARG A 90 19.17 3.10 -11.88
CA ARG A 90 19.04 2.27 -13.09
C ARG A 90 20.27 1.40 -13.34
N ASP A 91 21.47 1.96 -13.18
CA ASP A 91 22.75 1.30 -13.40
C ASP A 91 23.41 0.77 -12.09
N ALA A 92 22.71 0.87 -10.96
CA ALA A 92 23.23 0.40 -9.69
C ALA A 92 23.28 -1.13 -9.63
N ASP A 93 24.23 -1.65 -8.89
CA ASP A 93 24.32 -3.07 -8.58
C ASP A 93 23.19 -3.48 -7.64
N PRO A 94 22.51 -4.63 -7.83
CA PRO A 94 21.51 -5.15 -6.92
C PRO A 94 21.92 -5.14 -5.44
N ASP A 95 23.09 -5.63 -5.12
CA ASP A 95 23.58 -5.66 -3.75
C ASP A 95 23.75 -4.26 -3.16
N ALA A 96 24.09 -3.26 -3.99
CA ALA A 96 24.18 -1.88 -3.55
C ALA A 96 22.80 -1.32 -3.16
N ILE A 97 21.74 -1.65 -3.93
CA ILE A 97 20.36 -1.23 -3.63
C ILE A 97 19.87 -1.90 -2.33
N ILE A 98 20.09 -3.20 -2.15
CA ILE A 98 19.73 -3.93 -0.92
C ILE A 98 20.42 -3.30 0.29
N ASN A 99 21.74 -3.06 0.19
CA ASN A 99 22.50 -2.45 1.27
C ASN A 99 22.03 -1.04 1.60
N GLU A 100 21.62 -0.26 0.60
CA GLU A 100 21.05 1.08 0.79
C GLU A 100 19.72 1.00 1.56
N ILE A 101 18.81 0.11 1.18
CA ILE A 101 17.54 -0.10 1.88
C ILE A 101 17.80 -0.48 3.34
N ARG A 102 18.66 -1.45 3.59
CA ARG A 102 18.98 -1.92 4.95
C ARG A 102 19.61 -0.85 5.82
N ALA A 103 20.53 -0.08 5.27
CA ALA A 103 21.18 1.02 6.00
C ALA A 103 20.15 2.10 6.38
N ALA A 104 19.32 2.52 5.43
CA ALA A 104 18.29 3.51 5.65
C ALA A 104 17.24 3.04 6.67
N ALA A 105 16.72 1.81 6.50
CA ALA A 105 15.73 1.23 7.40
C ALA A 105 16.27 1.09 8.82
N THR A 106 17.53 0.62 8.99
CA THR A 106 18.17 0.49 10.30
C THR A 106 18.34 1.84 10.99
N ALA A 107 18.82 2.84 10.26
CA ALA A 107 19.00 4.20 10.82
C ALA A 107 17.66 4.80 11.27
N ARG A 108 16.65 4.69 10.42
CA ARG A 108 15.29 5.18 10.71
C ARG A 108 14.65 4.43 11.88
N HIS A 109 14.70 3.10 11.90
CA HIS A 109 14.16 2.30 12.99
C HIS A 109 14.82 2.67 14.33
N THR A 110 16.15 2.78 14.35
CA THR A 110 16.90 3.18 15.53
C THR A 110 16.44 4.56 16.05
N ALA A 111 16.25 5.52 15.16
CA ALA A 111 15.77 6.85 15.54
C ALA A 111 14.34 6.82 16.10
N LEU A 112 13.41 6.10 15.45
CA LEU A 112 12.01 5.99 15.88
C LEU A 112 11.85 5.25 17.21
N VAL A 113 12.72 4.29 17.51
CA VAL A 113 12.73 3.58 18.80
C VAL A 113 13.32 4.45 19.90
N ALA A 114 14.37 5.23 19.61
CA ALA A 114 15.02 6.11 20.57
C ALA A 114 14.14 7.32 20.95
N ASP A 115 13.40 7.87 20.00
CA ASP A 115 12.50 9.03 20.19
C ASP A 115 11.17 8.80 19.43
N PRO A 116 10.28 7.97 19.99
CA PRO A 116 9.02 7.60 19.32
C PRO A 116 8.05 8.79 19.29
N PRO A 117 7.38 9.05 18.16
CA PRO A 117 6.38 10.09 18.08
C PRO A 117 5.21 9.81 19.03
N THR A 118 4.75 10.85 19.72
CA THR A 118 3.69 10.78 20.75
C THR A 118 2.37 11.42 20.32
N ASP A 119 2.39 12.21 19.24
CA ASP A 119 1.23 12.89 18.65
C ASP A 119 1.08 12.42 17.18
N GLY A 120 0.05 11.64 16.93
CA GLY A 120 -0.23 11.09 15.59
C GLY A 120 -0.64 12.14 14.56
N ASP A 121 -1.15 13.27 14.99
CA ASP A 121 -1.63 14.35 14.13
C ASP A 121 -0.55 15.40 13.83
N ALA A 122 0.54 15.39 14.59
CA ALA A 122 1.70 16.23 14.33
C ALA A 122 2.36 15.86 12.99
N ARG A 123 2.96 16.88 12.35
CA ARG A 123 3.72 16.67 11.11
C ARG A 123 5.14 16.18 11.44
N PRO A 124 5.63 15.13 10.77
CA PRO A 124 7.02 14.71 10.89
C PRO A 124 7.98 15.80 10.35
N GLU A 125 9.15 15.92 10.97
CA GLU A 125 10.19 16.87 10.50
C GLU A 125 10.68 16.51 9.10
N ARG A 126 10.71 15.22 8.78
CA ARG A 126 11.17 14.69 7.50
C ARG A 126 10.07 13.88 6.85
N ILE A 127 9.82 14.17 5.57
CA ILE A 127 8.85 13.46 4.76
C ILE A 127 9.23 13.64 3.28
N PHE A 128 9.08 12.60 2.49
CA PHE A 128 9.38 12.60 1.06
C PHE A 128 8.40 13.49 0.28
N GLY A 129 8.90 14.16 -0.78
CA GLY A 129 8.07 14.93 -1.72
C GLY A 129 7.25 16.05 -1.08
N GLY A 130 7.50 16.43 0.17
CA GLY A 130 6.78 17.50 0.87
C GLY A 130 5.30 17.22 1.10
N VAL A 131 4.83 15.96 1.01
CA VAL A 131 3.41 15.61 1.23
C VAL A 131 2.91 16.10 2.59
N PRO A 132 1.64 16.55 2.71
CA PRO A 132 1.12 17.12 3.96
C PRO A 132 0.63 16.04 4.94
N TRP A 133 1.41 14.96 5.13
CA TRP A 133 1.02 13.85 5.99
C TRP A 133 1.41 14.10 7.44
N SER A 134 0.58 13.61 8.34
CA SER A 134 0.88 13.49 9.77
C SER A 134 1.73 12.24 10.06
N TRP A 135 2.26 12.12 11.28
CA TRP A 135 2.93 10.90 11.74
C TRP A 135 2.05 9.67 11.58
N ARG A 136 0.77 9.76 11.91
CA ARG A 136 -0.19 8.67 11.77
C ARG A 136 -0.29 8.21 10.33
N THR A 137 -0.46 9.14 9.39
CA THR A 137 -0.57 8.81 7.97
C THR A 137 0.72 8.22 7.45
N LEU A 138 1.86 8.84 7.75
CA LEU A 138 3.17 8.36 7.30
C LEU A 138 3.47 6.95 7.81
N LEU A 139 3.41 6.75 9.14
CA LEU A 139 3.78 5.46 9.73
C LEU A 139 2.80 4.34 9.38
N ARG A 140 1.54 4.68 9.13
CA ARG A 140 0.54 3.72 8.66
C ARG A 140 0.71 3.36 7.18
N ASN A 141 1.18 4.31 6.36
CA ASN A 141 1.39 4.06 4.93
C ASN A 141 2.64 3.20 4.67
N ARG A 142 3.72 3.36 5.44
CA ARG A 142 4.98 2.67 5.14
C ARG A 142 4.89 1.14 5.10
N PRO A 143 4.27 0.43 6.08
CA PRO A 143 4.11 -1.02 5.96
C PRO A 143 3.26 -1.44 4.75
N LEU A 144 2.24 -0.65 4.39
CA LEU A 144 1.44 -0.90 3.19
C LEU A 144 2.31 -0.81 1.93
N ASP A 145 3.04 0.28 1.76
CA ASP A 145 3.86 0.54 0.58
C ASP A 145 4.93 -0.54 0.39
N VAL A 146 5.69 -0.84 1.44
CA VAL A 146 6.74 -1.87 1.40
C VAL A 146 6.15 -3.26 1.08
N TRP A 147 5.06 -3.64 1.75
CA TRP A 147 4.47 -4.95 1.55
C TRP A 147 3.80 -5.11 0.18
N MET A 148 3.15 -4.07 -0.33
CA MET A 148 2.59 -4.09 -1.70
C MET A 148 3.69 -4.34 -2.72
N HIS A 149 4.83 -3.69 -2.57
CA HIS A 149 5.99 -3.86 -3.43
C HIS A 149 6.70 -5.21 -3.24
N GLU A 150 6.69 -5.76 -2.03
CA GLU A 150 7.10 -7.16 -1.81
C GLU A 150 6.25 -8.11 -2.65
N GLN A 151 4.92 -7.92 -2.66
CA GLN A 151 4.02 -8.75 -3.45
C GLN A 151 4.21 -8.54 -4.96
N ASP A 152 4.51 -7.32 -5.41
CA ASP A 152 4.85 -7.05 -6.81
C ASP A 152 6.08 -7.84 -7.24
N VAL A 153 7.13 -7.89 -6.41
CA VAL A 153 8.34 -8.70 -6.65
C VAL A 153 8.05 -10.19 -6.59
N ARG A 154 7.29 -10.66 -5.60
CA ARG A 154 6.94 -12.09 -5.47
C ARG A 154 6.21 -12.62 -6.68
N ARG A 155 5.24 -11.86 -7.22
CA ARG A 155 4.52 -12.24 -8.44
C ARG A 155 5.43 -12.22 -9.67
N ALA A 156 6.23 -11.19 -9.83
CA ALA A 156 7.16 -11.07 -10.95
C ALA A 156 8.20 -12.20 -11.02
N THR A 157 8.54 -12.80 -9.88
CA THR A 157 9.59 -13.82 -9.75
C THR A 157 9.08 -15.22 -9.41
N ASP A 158 7.74 -15.42 -9.41
CA ASP A 158 7.07 -16.68 -9.05
C ASP A 158 7.52 -17.23 -7.67
N ARG A 159 7.59 -16.33 -6.67
CA ARG A 159 7.93 -16.67 -5.28
C ARG A 159 6.80 -16.30 -4.33
N PRO A 160 5.68 -17.06 -4.34
CA PRO A 160 4.51 -16.74 -3.52
C PRO A 160 4.86 -16.80 -2.02
N GLY A 161 4.25 -15.90 -1.23
CA GLY A 161 4.45 -15.87 0.23
C GLY A 161 4.05 -14.53 0.84
N GLY A 162 4.21 -14.38 2.15
CA GLY A 162 3.98 -13.14 2.89
C GLY A 162 2.50 -12.76 3.10
N LEU A 163 1.53 -13.56 2.61
CA LEU A 163 0.09 -13.23 2.66
C LEU A 163 -0.51 -13.26 4.08
N ASP A 164 0.12 -13.96 5.03
CA ASP A 164 -0.32 -14.04 6.42
C ASP A 164 0.53 -13.18 7.38
N SER A 165 1.42 -12.35 6.83
CA SER A 165 2.27 -11.47 7.62
C SER A 165 1.46 -10.39 8.35
N PRO A 166 1.99 -9.76 9.42
CA PRO A 166 1.39 -8.58 10.02
C PRO A 166 1.16 -7.44 9.02
N ALA A 167 2.08 -7.26 8.06
CA ALA A 167 1.97 -6.24 7.02
C ALA A 167 0.84 -6.54 6.03
N ALA A 168 0.62 -7.82 5.67
CA ALA A 168 -0.51 -8.24 4.84
C ALA A 168 -1.86 -7.87 5.50
N ARG A 169 -2.01 -8.17 6.79
CA ARG A 169 -3.23 -7.82 7.55
C ARG A 169 -3.41 -6.31 7.65
N HIS A 170 -2.35 -5.60 7.99
CA HIS A 170 -2.35 -4.13 8.08
C HIS A 170 -2.75 -3.50 6.75
N THR A 171 -2.19 -3.96 5.64
CA THR A 171 -2.50 -3.46 4.29
C THR A 171 -3.95 -3.70 3.91
N ALA A 172 -4.46 -4.92 4.13
CA ALA A 172 -5.85 -5.25 3.86
C ALA A 172 -6.82 -4.38 4.67
N GLU A 173 -6.58 -4.21 5.97
CA GLU A 173 -7.40 -3.37 6.84
C GLU A 173 -7.35 -1.89 6.43
N TYR A 174 -6.18 -1.40 6.05
CA TYR A 174 -6.02 -0.01 5.62
C TYR A 174 -6.75 0.24 4.30
N LEU A 175 -6.59 -0.63 3.31
CA LEU A 175 -7.26 -0.50 2.01
C LEU A 175 -8.78 -0.66 2.15
N ALA A 176 -9.26 -1.54 3.04
CA ALA A 176 -10.69 -1.74 3.26
C ALA A 176 -11.41 -0.47 3.76
N GLU A 177 -10.71 0.42 4.47
CA GLU A 177 -11.28 1.72 4.88
C GLU A 177 -11.62 2.62 3.69
N SER A 178 -11.00 2.41 2.53
CA SER A 178 -11.30 3.16 1.32
C SER A 178 -12.67 2.85 0.72
N LEU A 179 -13.29 1.72 1.09
CA LEU A 179 -14.59 1.29 0.56
C LEU A 179 -15.67 2.36 0.76
N GLY A 180 -15.67 3.06 1.90
CA GLY A 180 -16.61 4.17 2.13
C GLY A 180 -16.44 5.31 1.12
N TYR A 181 -15.19 5.68 0.81
CA TYR A 181 -14.90 6.67 -0.22
C TYR A 181 -15.27 6.17 -1.61
N VAL A 182 -14.96 4.93 -1.94
CA VAL A 182 -15.32 4.30 -3.21
C VAL A 182 -16.83 4.34 -3.41
N LEU A 183 -17.59 3.84 -2.44
CA LEU A 183 -19.04 3.78 -2.48
C LEU A 183 -19.67 5.19 -2.67
N ALA A 184 -19.27 6.15 -1.85
CA ALA A 184 -19.90 7.47 -1.78
C ALA A 184 -19.40 8.45 -2.85
N LYS A 185 -18.13 8.37 -3.29
CA LYS A 185 -17.49 9.37 -4.17
C LYS A 185 -17.15 8.86 -5.55
N ARG A 186 -16.62 7.66 -5.67
CA ARG A 186 -16.26 7.11 -6.98
C ARG A 186 -17.47 6.52 -7.69
N VAL A 187 -18.27 5.74 -6.98
CA VAL A 187 -19.55 5.18 -7.48
C VAL A 187 -20.67 6.20 -7.45
N GLY A 188 -20.67 7.10 -6.45
CA GLY A 188 -21.71 8.09 -6.27
C GLY A 188 -23.04 7.49 -5.82
N ALA A 189 -22.99 6.41 -5.03
CA ALA A 189 -24.19 5.74 -4.53
C ALA A 189 -25.06 6.69 -3.69
N PRO A 190 -26.41 6.56 -3.77
CA PRO A 190 -27.34 7.44 -3.04
C PRO A 190 -27.24 7.28 -1.52
N ALA A 191 -27.70 8.28 -0.77
CA ALA A 191 -27.78 8.21 0.69
C ALA A 191 -28.62 7.00 1.14
N GLY A 192 -28.14 6.33 2.19
CA GLY A 192 -28.71 5.11 2.72
C GLY A 192 -28.17 3.82 2.11
N THR A 193 -27.47 3.89 0.96
CA THR A 193 -26.85 2.70 0.35
C THR A 193 -25.79 2.11 1.27
N THR A 194 -25.82 0.78 1.44
CA THR A 194 -24.92 0.02 2.30
C THR A 194 -24.06 -0.97 1.48
N ALA A 195 -22.80 -1.07 1.82
CA ALA A 195 -21.89 -2.06 1.25
C ALA A 195 -21.09 -2.77 2.36
N VAL A 196 -20.93 -4.06 2.20
CA VAL A 196 -20.13 -4.91 3.09
C VAL A 196 -19.00 -5.56 2.31
N LEU A 197 -17.80 -5.57 2.87
CA LEU A 197 -16.66 -6.34 2.40
C LEU A 197 -16.35 -7.42 3.44
N GLU A 198 -16.40 -8.66 3.02
CA GLU A 198 -15.98 -9.83 3.78
C GLU A 198 -14.70 -10.40 3.16
N MET A 199 -13.63 -10.37 3.94
CA MET A 199 -12.36 -11.00 3.56
C MET A 199 -12.06 -12.18 4.46
N GLU A 200 -11.62 -13.27 3.87
CA GLU A 200 -11.25 -14.46 4.62
C GLU A 200 -10.20 -14.14 5.71
N GLY A 201 -10.48 -14.58 6.93
CA GLY A 201 -9.60 -14.36 8.09
C GLY A 201 -9.57 -12.92 8.63
N SER A 202 -10.48 -12.04 8.19
CA SER A 202 -10.63 -10.67 8.67
C SER A 202 -12.04 -10.42 9.23
N ALA A 203 -12.18 -9.38 10.05
CA ALA A 203 -13.51 -8.87 10.39
C ALA A 203 -14.17 -8.23 9.15
N SER A 204 -15.51 -8.23 9.10
CA SER A 204 -16.26 -7.55 8.04
C SER A 204 -16.10 -6.04 8.11
N PHE A 205 -16.04 -5.40 6.95
CA PHE A 205 -16.01 -3.96 6.81
C PHE A 205 -17.35 -3.50 6.20
N ALA A 206 -18.12 -2.76 6.96
CA ALA A 206 -19.43 -2.28 6.52
C ALA A 206 -19.46 -0.74 6.46
N PHE A 207 -20.06 -0.21 5.42
CA PHE A 207 -20.19 1.23 5.19
C PHE A 207 -21.60 1.58 4.71
N ALA A 208 -22.04 2.79 5.08
CA ALA A 208 -23.25 3.38 4.56
C ALA A 208 -22.96 4.78 3.99
N VAL A 209 -23.69 5.17 2.94
CA VAL A 209 -23.65 6.54 2.43
C VAL A 209 -24.57 7.41 3.29
N THR A 210 -24.03 8.46 3.90
CA THR A 210 -24.80 9.42 4.71
C THR A 210 -25.57 10.41 3.83
N ASP A 211 -26.52 11.15 4.41
CA ASP A 211 -27.24 12.24 3.72
C ASP A 211 -26.30 13.34 3.20
N ALA A 212 -25.14 13.48 3.80
CA ALA A 212 -24.08 14.40 3.33
C ALA A 212 -23.24 13.82 2.17
N GLY A 213 -23.57 12.64 1.65
CA GLY A 213 -22.85 11.96 0.58
C GLY A 213 -21.45 11.54 0.99
N ARG A 214 -21.25 11.08 2.22
CA ARG A 214 -20.00 10.50 2.73
C ARG A 214 -20.19 9.03 3.03
N GLY A 215 -19.21 8.20 2.74
CA GLY A 215 -19.16 6.84 3.22
C GLY A 215 -18.73 6.81 4.69
N GLU A 216 -19.61 6.32 5.56
CA GLU A 216 -19.34 6.19 6.99
C GLU A 216 -19.28 4.72 7.36
N ARG A 217 -18.26 4.36 8.15
CA ARG A 217 -18.09 2.99 8.63
C ARG A 217 -19.19 2.66 9.65
N LEU A 218 -19.83 1.52 9.46
CA LEU A 218 -20.78 0.98 10.41
C LEU A 218 -20.07 0.12 11.46
N PRO A 219 -20.51 0.12 12.73
CA PRO A 219 -19.90 -0.73 13.77
C PRO A 219 -20.13 -2.22 13.48
N ASP A 220 -21.28 -2.56 12.90
CA ASP A 220 -21.68 -3.91 12.54
C ASP A 220 -22.21 -3.95 11.12
N ALA A 221 -22.05 -5.08 10.44
CA ALA A 221 -22.67 -5.30 9.14
C ALA A 221 -24.20 -5.40 9.28
N PRO A 222 -24.98 -4.74 8.42
CA PRO A 222 -26.44 -4.89 8.42
C PRO A 222 -26.83 -6.30 7.97
N ASP A 223 -27.97 -6.81 8.47
CA ASP A 223 -28.50 -8.15 8.13
C ASP A 223 -28.79 -8.30 6.62
N ALA A 224 -29.16 -7.21 5.97
CA ALA A 224 -29.47 -7.16 4.53
C ALA A 224 -28.79 -5.93 3.90
N PRO A 225 -27.49 -5.99 3.60
CA PRO A 225 -26.82 -4.91 2.89
C PRO A 225 -27.30 -4.86 1.43
N ASP A 226 -27.23 -3.68 0.81
CA ASP A 226 -27.54 -3.56 -0.63
C ASP A 226 -26.58 -4.38 -1.47
N VAL A 227 -25.30 -4.47 -1.06
CA VAL A 227 -24.30 -5.32 -1.69
C VAL A 227 -23.31 -5.87 -0.64
N CYS A 228 -22.93 -7.15 -0.80
CA CYS A 228 -21.86 -7.79 -0.07
C CYS A 228 -20.81 -8.34 -1.05
N LEU A 229 -19.57 -7.90 -0.89
CA LEU A 229 -18.42 -8.39 -1.66
C LEU A 229 -17.67 -9.39 -0.78
N ARG A 230 -17.54 -10.65 -1.24
CA ARG A 230 -16.76 -11.68 -0.56
C ARG A 230 -15.59 -12.09 -1.41
N MET A 231 -14.41 -12.07 -0.83
CA MET A 231 -13.18 -12.47 -1.52
C MET A 231 -12.08 -12.85 -0.53
N ASP A 232 -11.06 -13.53 -1.01
CA ASP A 232 -9.86 -13.71 -0.22
C ASP A 232 -9.07 -12.37 -0.12
N ARG A 233 -8.11 -12.34 0.79
CA ARG A 233 -7.31 -11.13 1.05
C ARG A 233 -6.46 -10.73 -0.15
N GLU A 234 -5.91 -11.71 -0.87
CA GLU A 234 -5.07 -11.46 -2.03
C GLU A 234 -5.87 -10.80 -3.15
N ALA A 235 -7.05 -11.35 -3.49
CA ALA A 235 -7.94 -10.77 -4.48
C ALA A 235 -8.31 -9.33 -4.14
N PHE A 236 -8.66 -9.07 -2.87
CA PHE A 236 -8.97 -7.70 -2.42
C PHE A 236 -7.79 -6.74 -2.60
N ILE A 237 -6.60 -7.14 -2.14
CA ILE A 237 -5.40 -6.29 -2.20
C ILE A 237 -5.00 -6.01 -3.66
N ARG A 238 -5.09 -7.01 -4.54
CA ARG A 238 -4.83 -6.83 -5.98
C ARG A 238 -5.76 -5.79 -6.59
N LEU A 239 -7.06 -5.89 -6.33
CA LEU A 239 -8.07 -4.94 -6.81
C LEU A 239 -7.89 -3.55 -6.21
N ALA A 240 -7.81 -3.44 -4.88
CA ALA A 240 -7.68 -2.17 -4.18
C ALA A 240 -6.33 -1.48 -4.44
N GLY A 241 -5.31 -2.27 -4.71
CA GLY A 241 -3.97 -1.82 -5.10
C GLY A 241 -3.83 -1.49 -6.58
N GLY A 242 -4.87 -1.70 -7.41
CA GLY A 242 -4.82 -1.41 -8.85
C GLY A 242 -3.79 -2.23 -9.61
N ARG A 243 -3.51 -3.48 -9.17
CA ARG A 243 -2.49 -4.34 -9.81
C ARG A 243 -3.05 -5.11 -11.00
N CYS A 244 -3.80 -6.15 -10.72
CA CYS A 244 -4.35 -7.03 -11.74
C CYS A 244 -5.69 -7.60 -11.31
N GLU A 245 -6.43 -8.14 -12.27
CA GLU A 245 -7.67 -8.85 -12.00
C GLU A 245 -7.42 -10.04 -11.07
N PRO A 246 -8.34 -10.34 -10.12
CA PRO A 246 -8.24 -11.52 -9.28
C PRO A 246 -8.46 -12.80 -10.10
N GLU A 247 -8.00 -13.92 -9.55
CA GLU A 247 -8.26 -15.20 -10.16
C GLU A 247 -9.76 -15.50 -10.26
N PRO A 248 -10.23 -16.10 -11.37
CA PRO A 248 -11.64 -16.45 -11.53
C PRO A 248 -12.18 -17.30 -10.38
N GLY A 249 -13.29 -16.88 -9.78
CA GLY A 249 -13.94 -17.60 -8.69
C GLY A 249 -13.48 -17.23 -7.29
N THR A 250 -12.52 -16.33 -7.13
CA THR A 250 -12.09 -15.81 -5.82
C THR A 250 -12.96 -14.67 -5.29
N LEU A 251 -13.90 -14.19 -6.10
CA LEU A 251 -14.79 -13.08 -5.82
C LEU A 251 -16.24 -13.49 -5.97
N LEU A 252 -17.07 -13.17 -4.96
CA LEU A 252 -18.52 -13.32 -5.01
C LEU A 252 -19.17 -11.95 -4.70
N VAL A 253 -20.24 -11.66 -5.42
CA VAL A 253 -21.10 -10.47 -5.20
C VAL A 253 -22.49 -10.97 -4.84
N ASP A 254 -22.97 -10.61 -3.65
CA ASP A 254 -24.34 -10.86 -3.21
C ASP A 254 -25.11 -9.54 -3.12
N GLY A 255 -26.39 -9.54 -3.45
CA GLY A 255 -27.24 -8.35 -3.47
C GLY A 255 -27.27 -7.68 -4.84
N ASP A 256 -27.10 -6.36 -4.90
CA ASP A 256 -27.10 -5.60 -6.16
C ASP A 256 -25.82 -5.82 -6.97
N GLU A 257 -25.89 -6.68 -7.98
CA GLU A 257 -24.77 -7.01 -8.86
C GLU A 257 -24.25 -5.80 -9.65
N THR A 258 -25.12 -4.85 -10.00
CA THR A 258 -24.72 -3.62 -10.73
C THR A 258 -23.90 -2.72 -9.84
N LEU A 259 -24.35 -2.54 -8.60
CA LEU A 259 -23.62 -1.79 -7.58
C LEU A 259 -22.27 -2.47 -7.27
N GLY A 260 -22.30 -3.80 -7.08
CA GLY A 260 -21.09 -4.59 -6.82
C GLY A 260 -20.05 -4.41 -7.92
N LYS A 261 -20.46 -4.54 -9.19
CA LYS A 261 -19.57 -4.30 -10.33
C LYS A 261 -19.02 -2.86 -10.32
N SER A 262 -19.85 -1.86 -10.08
CA SER A 262 -19.42 -0.46 -10.05
C SER A 262 -18.40 -0.19 -8.94
N ILE A 263 -18.55 -0.85 -7.77
CA ILE A 263 -17.58 -0.76 -6.68
C ILE A 263 -16.25 -1.41 -7.09
N LEU A 264 -16.29 -2.61 -7.67
CA LEU A 264 -15.09 -3.33 -8.10
C LEU A 264 -14.30 -2.54 -9.16
N ASP A 265 -14.98 -1.99 -10.16
CA ASP A 265 -14.38 -1.16 -11.21
C ASP A 265 -13.72 0.13 -10.65
N ALA A 266 -14.19 0.60 -9.47
CA ALA A 266 -13.72 1.81 -8.80
C ALA A 266 -12.78 1.54 -7.61
N LEU A 267 -12.46 0.26 -7.31
CA LEU A 267 -11.83 -0.11 -6.04
C LEU A 267 -10.35 0.27 -5.95
N ALA A 268 -9.64 0.38 -7.07
CA ALA A 268 -8.23 0.76 -7.10
C ALA A 268 -8.02 2.16 -6.49
N THR A 269 -7.52 2.22 -5.26
CA THR A 269 -7.35 3.47 -4.49
C THR A 269 -5.91 3.85 -4.23
N THR A 270 -4.96 2.99 -4.54
CA THR A 270 -3.52 3.31 -4.56
C THR A 270 -3.09 3.77 -5.96
N PRO A 271 -2.06 4.62 -6.07
CA PRO A 271 -1.50 5.00 -7.36
C PRO A 271 -0.85 3.81 -8.06
#